data_272ea2a3d7ae3e9b41cc9d6592b42fb8
#
_entry.id   272ea2a3d7ae3e9b41cc9d6592b42fb8
#
_cell.length_a   1.000
_cell.length_b   1.000
_cell.length_c   1.000
_cell.angle_alpha   90.00
_cell.angle_beta   90.00
_cell.angle_gamma   90.00
#
_symmetry.space_group_name_H-M   'P 1'
#
loop_
_entity.id
_entity.type
_entity.pdbx_description
1 polymer ?
#
loop_
_entity_poly.entity_id
_entity_poly.type
_entity_poly.pdbx_seq_one_letter_code
_entity_poly.pdbx_strand_id
1 'polypeptide(L)'
;TDVIKLLAEYAKRQGSTRSDRLYMVYTRLAGSIVGDRRDNMSASELNTLTLIESIIKQTIEIDMSMGMHYKDIYRDCKERLAQFAEITYLTA
;
A
#
# COMPACT_ATOMS: atom_id res chain seq x y z
N THR A 1 -7.96 13.61 1.61
CA THR A 1 -8.65 12.73 0.68
C THR A 1 -7.91 11.43 0.58
N ASP A 2 -8.60 10.38 0.82
CA ASP A 2 -7.98 9.08 0.92
C ASP A 2 -7.93 8.44 -0.47
N VAL A 3 -6.71 8.18 -0.96
CA VAL A 3 -6.50 7.50 -2.24
C VAL A 3 -7.10 6.10 -2.22
N ILE A 4 -7.05 5.44 -1.06
CA ILE A 4 -7.64 4.09 -0.92
C ILE A 4 -9.16 4.15 -1.10
N LYS A 5 -9.80 5.22 -0.66
CA LYS A 5 -11.24 5.40 -0.87
C LYS A 5 -11.56 5.54 -2.35
N LEU A 6 -10.73 6.29 -3.09
CA LEU A 6 -10.87 6.41 -4.54
C LEU A 6 -10.65 5.05 -5.22
N LEU A 7 -9.67 4.29 -4.75
CA LEU A 7 -9.43 2.94 -5.25
C LEU A 7 -10.61 2.02 -4.96
N ALA A 8 -11.25 2.15 -3.80
CA ALA A 8 -12.42 1.34 -3.45
C ALA A 8 -13.57 1.59 -4.44
N GLU A 9 -13.82 2.85 -4.79
CA GLU A 9 -14.83 3.20 -5.79
C GLU A 9 -14.44 2.67 -7.17
N TYR A 10 -13.17 2.78 -7.52
CA TYR A 10 -12.63 2.27 -8.77
C TYR A 10 -12.81 0.75 -8.87
N ALA A 11 -12.46 0.02 -7.80
CA ALA A 11 -12.61 -1.42 -7.74
C ALA A 11 -14.08 -1.85 -7.84
N LYS A 12 -14.96 -1.11 -7.19
CA LYS A 12 -16.39 -1.38 -7.24
C LYS A 12 -16.92 -1.27 -8.66
N ARG A 13 -16.46 -0.29 -9.43
CA ARG A 13 -16.80 -0.15 -10.85
C ARG A 13 -16.27 -1.30 -11.69
N GLN A 14 -15.21 -1.94 -11.26
CA GLN A 14 -14.63 -3.11 -11.93
C GLN A 14 -15.22 -4.44 -11.46
N GLY A 15 -16.27 -4.39 -10.64
CA GLY A 15 -17.00 -5.58 -10.21
C GLY A 15 -16.60 -6.14 -8.87
N SER A 16 -15.80 -5.42 -8.08
CA SER A 16 -15.44 -5.89 -6.74
C SER A 16 -16.65 -5.87 -5.80
N THR A 17 -16.87 -6.96 -5.10
CA THR A 17 -17.90 -7.06 -4.07
C THR A 17 -17.35 -6.79 -2.67
N ARG A 18 -16.05 -6.60 -2.55
CA ARG A 18 -15.36 -6.41 -1.27
C ARG A 18 -14.51 -5.15 -1.24
N SER A 19 -14.93 -4.13 -1.97
CA SER A 19 -14.20 -2.87 -2.05
C SER A 19 -14.06 -2.17 -0.69
N ASP A 20 -15.00 -2.40 0.21
CA ASP A 20 -14.97 -1.87 1.57
C ASP A 20 -13.80 -2.43 2.41
N ARG A 21 -13.24 -3.56 2.02
CA ARG A 21 -12.11 -4.18 2.72
C ARG A 21 -10.74 -3.72 2.23
N LEU A 22 -10.70 -2.93 1.17
CA LEU A 22 -9.42 -2.49 0.60
C LEU A 22 -8.58 -1.68 1.59
N TYR A 23 -9.21 -0.84 2.38
CA TYR A 23 -8.48 -0.08 3.39
C TYR A 23 -7.70 -1.01 4.33
N MET A 24 -8.37 -2.04 4.84
CA MET A 24 -7.75 -3.01 5.72
C MET A 24 -6.65 -3.80 5.03
N VAL A 25 -6.87 -4.20 3.77
CA VAL A 25 -5.88 -4.95 2.99
C VAL A 25 -4.60 -4.14 2.81
N TYR A 26 -4.71 -2.87 2.42
CA TYR A 26 -3.54 -2.01 2.22
C TYR A 26 -2.87 -1.64 3.53
N THR A 27 -3.64 -1.48 4.61
CA THR A 27 -3.07 -1.24 5.94
C THR A 27 -2.25 -2.45 6.41
N ARG A 28 -2.73 -3.66 6.15
CA ARG A 28 -1.98 -4.88 6.46
C ARG A 28 -0.72 -5.00 5.62
N LEU A 29 -0.82 -4.62 4.35
CA LEU A 29 0.34 -4.65 3.46
C LEU A 29 1.44 -3.72 3.98
N ALA A 30 1.10 -2.51 4.36
CA ALA A 30 2.05 -1.57 4.95
C ALA A 30 2.66 -2.12 6.24
N GLY A 31 1.82 -2.66 7.12
CA GLY A 31 2.26 -3.23 8.39
C GLY A 31 3.16 -4.44 8.24
N SER A 32 2.98 -5.24 7.18
CA SER A 32 3.79 -6.43 6.94
C SER A 32 5.26 -6.09 6.65
N ILE A 33 5.52 -4.90 6.10
CA ILE A 33 6.89 -4.45 5.80
C ILE A 33 7.60 -4.00 7.08
N VAL A 34 6.90 -3.34 7.98
CA VAL A 34 7.47 -2.81 9.23
C VAL A 34 7.44 -3.84 10.36
N GLY A 35 6.53 -4.82 10.26
CA GLY A 35 6.31 -5.82 11.31
C GLY A 35 5.33 -5.34 12.37
N ASP A 36 5.07 -6.20 13.36
CA ASP A 36 4.08 -5.97 14.43
C ASP A 36 4.65 -5.12 15.57
N ARG A 37 5.22 -3.95 15.26
CA ARG A 37 5.87 -3.11 16.28
C ARG A 37 5.22 -1.74 16.45
N ARG A 38 3.95 -1.61 16.09
CA ARG A 38 3.29 -0.29 16.08
C ARG A 38 3.33 0.41 17.42
N ASP A 39 3.19 -0.33 18.51
CA ASP A 39 3.17 0.25 19.85
C ASP A 39 4.55 0.67 20.36
N ASN A 40 5.60 0.14 19.77
CA ASN A 40 6.97 0.37 20.21
C ASN A 40 7.88 0.90 19.08
N MET A 41 7.28 1.56 18.10
CA MET A 41 8.05 2.10 16.98
C MET A 41 8.94 3.25 17.39
N SER A 42 10.21 3.20 16.97
CA SER A 42 11.10 4.35 17.03
C SER A 42 10.67 5.42 16.02
N ALA A 43 11.19 6.63 16.18
CA ALA A 43 10.93 7.70 15.21
C ALA A 43 11.36 7.31 13.79
N SER A 44 12.46 6.56 13.68
CA SER A 44 12.97 6.07 12.39
C SER A 44 11.98 5.10 11.74
N GLU A 45 11.40 4.18 12.52
CA GLU A 45 10.42 3.21 12.02
C GLU A 45 9.11 3.89 11.62
N LEU A 46 8.68 4.92 12.35
CA LEU A 46 7.51 5.71 11.98
C LEU A 46 7.72 6.46 10.66
N ASN A 47 8.92 6.99 10.45
CA ASN A 47 9.28 7.63 9.19
C ASN A 47 9.26 6.62 8.04
N THR A 48 9.73 5.40 8.27
CA THR A 48 9.68 4.33 7.29
C THR A 48 8.24 3.98 6.94
N LEU A 49 7.35 3.87 7.93
CA LEU A 49 5.94 3.62 7.69
C LEU A 49 5.30 4.72 6.84
N THR A 50 5.64 5.98 7.11
CA THR A 50 5.14 7.11 6.32
C THR A 50 5.59 7.00 4.87
N LEU A 51 6.85 6.62 4.62
CA LEU A 51 7.36 6.42 3.27
C LEU A 51 6.63 5.26 2.57
N ILE A 52 6.38 4.16 3.27
CA ILE A 52 5.65 3.02 2.74
C ILE A 52 4.24 3.44 2.31
N GLU A 53 3.55 4.19 3.15
CA GLU A 53 2.21 4.69 2.83
C GLU A 53 2.24 5.62 1.62
N SER A 54 3.26 6.45 1.50
CA SER A 54 3.45 7.34 0.36
C SER A 54 3.65 6.55 -0.93
N ILE A 55 4.47 5.49 -0.90
CA ILE A 55 4.70 4.61 -2.04
C ILE A 55 3.39 3.96 -2.50
N ILE A 56 2.61 3.47 -1.55
CA ILE A 56 1.31 2.85 -1.85
C ILE A 56 0.39 3.85 -2.55
N LYS A 57 0.26 5.04 -2.00
CA LYS A 57 -0.62 6.08 -2.56
C LYS A 57 -0.19 6.48 -3.97
N GLN A 58 1.09 6.71 -4.19
CA GLN A 58 1.61 7.09 -5.51
C GLN A 58 1.39 5.96 -6.51
N THR A 59 1.65 4.72 -6.13
CA THR A 59 1.46 3.56 -6.99
C THR A 59 0.00 3.43 -7.40
N ILE A 60 -0.92 3.56 -6.44
CA ILE A 60 -2.36 3.49 -6.71
C ILE A 60 -2.77 4.57 -7.69
N GLU A 61 -2.33 5.82 -7.48
CA GLU A 61 -2.70 6.92 -8.35
C GLU A 61 -2.20 6.72 -9.79
N ILE A 62 -0.95 6.30 -9.94
CA ILE A 62 -0.37 6.04 -11.26
C ILE A 62 -1.10 4.90 -11.94
N ASP A 63 -1.31 3.79 -11.23
CA ASP A 63 -1.92 2.59 -11.80
C ASP A 63 -3.38 2.83 -12.16
N MET A 64 -4.12 3.59 -11.36
CA MET A 64 -5.49 3.98 -11.71
C MET A 64 -5.52 4.85 -12.96
N SER A 65 -4.56 5.76 -13.10
CA SER A 65 -4.49 6.63 -14.28
C SER A 65 -4.20 5.85 -15.55
N MET A 66 -3.56 4.68 -15.42
CA MET A 66 -3.27 3.78 -16.52
C MET A 66 -4.41 2.78 -16.80
N GLY A 67 -5.48 2.82 -16.03
CA GLY A 67 -6.59 1.90 -16.19
C GLY A 67 -6.31 0.48 -15.74
N MET A 68 -5.35 0.29 -14.86
CA MET A 68 -4.96 -1.03 -14.37
C MET A 68 -6.08 -1.64 -13.50
N HIS A 69 -6.28 -2.96 -13.61
CA HIS A 69 -7.27 -3.65 -12.79
C HIS A 69 -6.88 -3.57 -11.30
N TYR A 70 -7.87 -3.45 -10.42
CA TYR A 70 -7.61 -3.24 -8.99
C TYR A 70 -6.79 -4.37 -8.35
N LYS A 71 -6.92 -5.60 -8.83
CA LYS A 71 -6.12 -6.73 -8.35
C LYS A 71 -4.66 -6.58 -8.76
N ASP A 72 -4.41 -6.08 -9.96
CA ASP A 72 -3.06 -5.84 -10.47
C ASP A 72 -2.41 -4.65 -9.76
N ILE A 73 -3.20 -3.65 -9.38
CA ILE A 73 -2.72 -2.53 -8.58
C ILE A 73 -2.17 -3.02 -7.23
N TYR A 74 -2.90 -3.90 -6.56
CA TYR A 74 -2.44 -4.48 -5.30
C TYR A 74 -1.13 -5.25 -5.48
N ARG A 75 -1.03 -6.04 -6.54
CA ARG A 75 0.18 -6.80 -6.85
C ARG A 75 1.35 -5.88 -7.11
N ASP A 76 1.14 -4.81 -7.85
CA ASP A 76 2.18 -3.82 -8.16
C ASP A 76 2.67 -3.13 -6.87
N CYS A 77 1.75 -2.73 -6.00
CA CYS A 77 2.11 -2.17 -4.69
C CYS A 77 2.96 -3.15 -3.89
N LYS A 78 2.57 -4.41 -3.85
CA LYS A 78 3.29 -5.44 -3.11
C LYS A 78 4.71 -5.62 -3.65
N GLU A 79 4.88 -5.65 -4.96
CA GLU A 79 6.20 -5.77 -5.58
C GLU A 79 7.09 -4.57 -5.29
N ARG A 80 6.55 -3.36 -5.38
CA ARG A 80 7.31 -2.14 -5.11
C ARG A 80 7.74 -2.06 -3.64
N LEU A 81 6.87 -2.47 -2.72
CA LEU A 81 7.20 -2.50 -1.31
C LEU A 81 8.24 -3.57 -0.99
N ALA A 82 8.21 -4.71 -1.68
CA ALA A 82 9.24 -5.74 -1.51
C ALA A 82 10.61 -5.21 -1.93
N GLN A 83 10.69 -4.50 -3.04
CA GLN A 83 11.93 -3.86 -3.50
C GLN A 83 12.40 -2.80 -2.52
N PHE A 84 11.49 -1.99 -2.00
CA PHE A 84 11.81 -0.98 -0.99
C PHE A 84 12.36 -1.64 0.27
N ALA A 85 11.77 -2.74 0.72
CA ALA A 85 12.21 -3.45 1.90
C ALA A 85 13.62 -4.02 1.72
N GLU A 86 13.93 -4.56 0.53
CA GLU A 86 15.28 -5.05 0.23
C GLU A 86 16.31 -3.94 0.36
N ILE A 87 16.05 -2.79 -0.23
CA ILE A 87 16.98 -1.66 -0.19
C ILE A 87 17.14 -1.13 1.24
N THR A 88 16.03 -1.05 1.99
CA THR A 88 16.00 -0.41 3.29
C THR A 88 16.54 -1.30 4.41
N TYR A 89 16.22 -2.60 4.36
CA TYR A 89 16.49 -3.51 5.49
C TYR A 89 17.61 -4.50 5.23
N LEU A 90 17.88 -4.87 3.99
CA LEU A 90 18.94 -5.83 3.67
C LEU A 90 20.30 -5.18 3.48
N THR A 91 20.34 -3.90 3.18
CA THR A 91 21.60 -3.17 3.01
C THR A 91 22.05 -2.41 4.26
N ALA A 92 21.21 -2.41 5.28
CA ALA A 92 21.50 -1.68 6.51
C ALA A 92 22.44 -2.51 7.47
#